data_1d1fc6e97044da28df8c620ce16952f2
#
_entry.id   1d1fc6e97044da28df8c620ce16952f2
#
_cell.length_a   1.000
_cell.length_b   1.000
_cell.length_c   1.000
_cell.angle_alpha   90.00
_cell.angle_beta   90.00
_cell.angle_gamma   90.00
#
_symmetry.space_group_name_H-M   'P 1'
#
loop_
_entity.id
_entity.type
_entity.pdbx_description
1 polymer ?
#
loop_
_entity_poly.entity_id
_entity_poly.type
_entity_poly.pdbx_seq_one_letter_code
_entity_poly.pdbx_strand_id
1 'polypeptide(L)'
;MNKDLSLNPNKIVAHLQKPCKEFTKADIVRYIKETGIRMVNFMYPAGDGRLKTLNFVINNEAYLDAILTCGERVDGSSLFPFIEAGSSDLYVLPRFSTAFVDPFAEIPTLSMLCSYFNKDGEPLESSPENTLRKACRAFHEVTGMDFQAMGELEYYVIAPDSGMFAATDQKGYHESAPYAKFNEFRTQCMAYIAQAGGQIKYGHSEVGNFTIDGMIYEQNEIEFLPVDACDAADQLMVAKWIIRNLAYKLGYDITFAPKITAGKAGSGLHVHMRIVKDGQNQMLDGGVLSATARKAIAGMMQLAPSITAFGNTNPTSYFRLVPHQEAPTNICWGDRNRSVLVRVPLGWAAKSDMCQIANPLEGVSNYDTTQKQTVEMRSPDGSADIYQLIAGLAVACRYGFELDNALEIAEKTYVNVNIHQKENAEKLNSLACLPDSCEASADCLEQQRAAFEKHNVFSPAMIDGIIKRLRSYGDRTLRADIGGNQEEMLKLVHRYFHCG
;
A
#
# COMPACT_ATOMS: atom_id res chain seq x y z
N MET A 1 -2.54 -28.55 -13.81
CA MET A 1 -2.75 -28.83 -12.39
C MET A 1 -4.14 -28.33 -12.03
N ASN A 2 -5.02 -29.20 -11.55
CA ASN A 2 -6.30 -28.77 -10.99
C ASN A 2 -5.97 -28.03 -9.69
N LYS A 3 -6.01 -26.68 -9.71
CA LYS A 3 -5.82 -25.90 -8.47
C LYS A 3 -7.09 -26.11 -7.66
N ASP A 4 -6.94 -26.74 -6.49
CA ASP A 4 -8.00 -26.82 -5.52
C ASP A 4 -8.35 -25.41 -5.05
N LEU A 5 -9.52 -24.91 -5.43
CA LEU A 5 -10.03 -23.59 -5.06
C LEU A 5 -11.02 -23.67 -3.89
N SER A 6 -11.19 -24.84 -3.28
CA SER A 6 -12.16 -25.07 -2.19
C SER A 6 -11.83 -24.27 -0.92
N LEU A 7 -10.55 -24.00 -0.67
CA LEU A 7 -10.08 -23.19 0.45
C LEU A 7 -9.97 -21.70 0.15
N ASN A 8 -10.32 -21.27 -1.07
CA ASN A 8 -10.26 -19.86 -1.42
C ASN A 8 -11.34 -19.08 -0.65
N PRO A 9 -11.00 -18.03 0.10
CA PRO A 9 -11.96 -17.27 0.91
C PRO A 9 -12.94 -16.43 0.08
N ASN A 10 -12.60 -16.10 -1.18
CA ASN A 10 -13.53 -15.38 -2.07
C ASN A 10 -14.68 -16.29 -2.49
N LYS A 11 -15.90 -15.90 -2.08
CA LYS A 11 -17.12 -16.68 -2.30
C LYS A 11 -17.41 -16.93 -3.78
N ILE A 12 -17.03 -16.00 -4.67
CA ILE A 12 -17.24 -16.12 -6.11
C ILE A 12 -16.28 -17.15 -6.68
N VAL A 13 -15.01 -17.10 -6.30
CA VAL A 13 -13.98 -18.09 -6.68
C VAL A 13 -14.39 -19.49 -6.23
N ALA A 14 -14.80 -19.62 -4.97
CA ALA A 14 -15.22 -20.89 -4.40
C ALA A 14 -16.48 -21.45 -5.07
N HIS A 15 -17.45 -20.60 -5.43
CA HIS A 15 -18.69 -21.01 -6.11
C HIS A 15 -18.43 -21.42 -7.56
N LEU A 16 -17.70 -20.58 -8.31
CA LEU A 16 -17.46 -20.79 -9.73
C LEU A 16 -16.36 -21.81 -10.03
N GLN A 17 -15.55 -22.18 -9.02
CA GLN A 17 -14.34 -23.01 -9.15
C GLN A 17 -13.39 -22.46 -10.24
N LYS A 18 -13.26 -21.12 -10.28
CA LYS A 18 -12.52 -20.39 -11.30
C LYS A 18 -11.68 -19.27 -10.64
N PRO A 19 -10.41 -19.09 -11.02
CA PRO A 19 -9.59 -17.98 -10.50
C PRO A 19 -10.20 -16.62 -10.88
N CYS A 20 -10.15 -15.64 -9.98
CA CYS A 20 -10.74 -14.32 -10.23
C CYS A 20 -10.21 -13.62 -11.49
N LYS A 21 -8.91 -13.78 -11.81
CA LYS A 21 -8.30 -13.23 -13.03
C LYS A 21 -8.93 -13.74 -14.35
N GLU A 22 -9.64 -14.83 -14.29
CA GLU A 22 -10.31 -15.43 -15.44
C GLU A 22 -11.81 -15.08 -15.51
N PHE A 23 -12.34 -14.29 -14.58
CA PHE A 23 -13.75 -13.92 -14.58
C PHE A 23 -14.13 -13.12 -15.80
N THR A 24 -15.23 -13.51 -16.41
CA THR A 24 -15.89 -12.83 -17.53
C THR A 24 -17.22 -12.24 -17.07
N LYS A 25 -17.83 -11.38 -17.90
CA LYS A 25 -19.18 -10.87 -17.65
C LYS A 25 -20.19 -12.01 -17.44
N ALA A 26 -20.09 -13.07 -18.25
CA ALA A 26 -20.97 -14.23 -18.12
C ALA A 26 -20.83 -14.95 -16.77
N ASP A 27 -19.63 -15.02 -16.22
CA ASP A 27 -19.37 -15.59 -14.88
C ASP A 27 -20.03 -14.75 -13.79
N ILE A 28 -19.92 -13.42 -13.88
CA ILE A 28 -20.55 -12.49 -12.94
C ILE A 28 -22.08 -12.60 -13.00
N VAL A 29 -22.67 -12.60 -14.20
CA VAL A 29 -24.12 -12.75 -14.37
C VAL A 29 -24.60 -14.09 -13.84
N ARG A 30 -23.86 -15.19 -14.10
CA ARG A 30 -24.17 -16.53 -13.60
C ARG A 30 -24.17 -16.53 -12.07
N TYR A 31 -23.11 -16.01 -11.43
CA TYR A 31 -23.00 -15.95 -9.98
C TYR A 31 -24.16 -15.16 -9.36
N ILE A 32 -24.50 -13.99 -9.91
CA ILE A 32 -25.62 -13.15 -9.47
C ILE A 32 -26.94 -13.95 -9.48
N LYS A 33 -27.23 -14.66 -10.58
CA LYS A 33 -28.45 -15.45 -10.73
C LYS A 33 -28.51 -16.64 -9.76
N GLU A 34 -27.40 -17.35 -9.60
CA GLU A 34 -27.35 -18.57 -8.79
C GLU A 34 -27.35 -18.29 -7.28
N THR A 35 -26.89 -17.11 -6.85
CA THR A 35 -26.71 -16.79 -5.42
C THR A 35 -27.69 -15.73 -4.88
N GLY A 36 -28.57 -15.21 -5.74
CA GLY A 36 -29.59 -14.26 -5.31
C GLY A 36 -29.06 -12.87 -4.97
N ILE A 37 -27.95 -12.46 -5.57
CA ILE A 37 -27.45 -11.07 -5.49
C ILE A 37 -28.52 -10.13 -6.10
N ARG A 38 -28.80 -9.02 -5.41
CA ARG A 38 -29.85 -8.07 -5.77
C ARG A 38 -29.33 -6.69 -6.16
N MET A 39 -28.10 -6.36 -5.74
CA MET A 39 -27.46 -5.08 -6.04
C MET A 39 -26.04 -5.28 -6.55
N VAL A 40 -25.55 -4.31 -7.31
CA VAL A 40 -24.16 -4.23 -7.76
C VAL A 40 -23.60 -2.87 -7.36
N ASN A 41 -22.39 -2.86 -6.82
CA ASN A 41 -21.63 -1.65 -6.53
C ASN A 41 -20.45 -1.50 -7.50
N PHE A 42 -20.34 -0.34 -8.09
CA PHE A 42 -19.13 0.09 -8.79
C PHE A 42 -18.30 0.95 -7.85
N MET A 43 -17.09 0.50 -7.54
CA MET A 43 -16.18 1.18 -6.61
C MET A 43 -14.95 1.69 -7.37
N TYR A 44 -14.52 2.91 -7.07
CA TYR A 44 -13.38 3.51 -7.77
C TYR A 44 -12.63 4.49 -6.86
N PRO A 45 -11.28 4.57 -6.98
CA PRO A 45 -10.48 5.49 -6.20
C PRO A 45 -10.69 6.93 -6.65
N ALA A 46 -10.70 7.87 -5.72
CA ALA A 46 -10.70 9.30 -6.01
C ALA A 46 -9.43 9.98 -5.52
N GLY A 47 -9.24 11.25 -5.86
CA GLY A 47 -8.05 12.03 -5.54
C GLY A 47 -7.81 12.28 -4.04
N ASP A 48 -8.78 11.95 -3.19
CA ASP A 48 -8.66 11.97 -1.72
C ASP A 48 -8.15 10.64 -1.12
N GLY A 49 -7.79 9.67 -1.98
CA GLY A 49 -7.31 8.36 -1.54
C GLY A 49 -8.39 7.40 -1.05
N ARG A 50 -9.67 7.71 -1.26
CA ARG A 50 -10.80 6.89 -0.80
C ARG A 50 -11.53 6.24 -1.96
N LEU A 51 -12.13 5.06 -1.71
CA LEU A 51 -13.07 4.43 -2.64
C LEU A 51 -14.41 5.17 -2.60
N LYS A 52 -14.88 5.58 -3.76
CA LYS A 52 -16.25 6.07 -4.00
C LYS A 52 -17.08 4.92 -4.55
N THR A 53 -18.42 5.03 -4.44
CA THR A 53 -19.31 3.93 -4.80
C THR A 53 -20.55 4.45 -5.51
N LEU A 54 -20.92 3.77 -6.62
CA LEU A 54 -22.25 3.83 -7.21
C LEU A 54 -22.99 2.53 -6.89
N ASN A 55 -24.25 2.65 -6.49
CA ASN A 55 -25.09 1.53 -6.11
C ASN A 55 -26.17 1.30 -7.19
N PHE A 56 -26.24 0.08 -7.73
CA PHE A 56 -27.22 -0.29 -8.75
C PHE A 56 -28.19 -1.35 -8.23
N VAL A 57 -29.48 -1.13 -8.35
CA VAL A 57 -30.49 -2.17 -8.17
C VAL A 57 -30.61 -2.96 -9.47
N ILE A 58 -30.56 -4.28 -9.39
CA ILE A 58 -30.71 -5.15 -10.56
C ILE A 58 -32.21 -5.23 -10.91
N ASN A 59 -32.64 -4.39 -11.83
CA ASN A 59 -34.05 -4.34 -12.26
C ASN A 59 -34.44 -5.53 -13.11
N ASN A 60 -33.54 -5.95 -14.01
CA ASN A 60 -33.68 -7.10 -14.91
C ASN A 60 -32.34 -7.45 -15.54
N GLU A 61 -32.29 -8.56 -16.28
CA GLU A 61 -31.06 -9.04 -16.92
C GLU A 61 -30.52 -8.08 -17.99
N ALA A 62 -31.39 -7.47 -18.79
CA ALA A 62 -30.98 -6.54 -19.84
C ALA A 62 -30.32 -5.28 -19.24
N TYR A 63 -30.84 -4.76 -18.13
CA TYR A 63 -30.24 -3.65 -17.41
C TYR A 63 -28.89 -4.03 -16.78
N LEU A 64 -28.82 -5.22 -16.16
CA LEU A 64 -27.57 -5.74 -15.62
C LEU A 64 -26.52 -5.88 -16.71
N ASP A 65 -26.88 -6.46 -17.86
CA ASP A 65 -25.98 -6.58 -19.01
C ASP A 65 -25.48 -5.21 -19.50
N ALA A 66 -26.37 -4.22 -19.56
CA ALA A 66 -26.03 -2.86 -19.98
C ALA A 66 -24.99 -2.21 -19.04
N ILE A 67 -25.22 -2.21 -17.73
CA ILE A 67 -24.28 -1.57 -16.79
C ILE A 67 -22.94 -2.31 -16.72
N LEU A 68 -22.92 -3.63 -16.84
CA LEU A 68 -21.67 -4.40 -16.87
C LEU A 68 -20.88 -4.21 -18.18
N THR A 69 -21.55 -3.83 -19.28
CA THR A 69 -20.92 -3.64 -20.59
C THR A 69 -20.47 -2.20 -20.83
N CYS A 70 -21.35 -1.24 -20.50
CA CYS A 70 -21.14 0.17 -20.81
C CYS A 70 -20.58 0.98 -19.61
N GLY A 71 -20.65 0.41 -18.40
CA GLY A 71 -20.33 1.14 -17.19
C GLY A 71 -21.34 2.24 -16.86
N GLU A 72 -20.88 3.28 -16.19
CA GLU A 72 -21.69 4.46 -15.86
C GLU A 72 -20.86 5.73 -15.98
N ARG A 73 -21.53 6.83 -16.18
CA ARG A 73 -20.94 8.15 -16.27
C ARG A 73 -20.80 8.79 -14.88
N VAL A 74 -19.68 9.43 -14.63
CA VAL A 74 -19.37 10.17 -13.39
C VAL A 74 -18.77 11.53 -13.69
N ASP A 75 -18.93 12.47 -12.75
CA ASP A 75 -18.29 13.78 -12.84
C ASP A 75 -16.84 13.70 -12.28
N GLY A 76 -15.88 13.69 -13.18
CA GLY A 76 -14.45 13.63 -12.84
C GLY A 76 -13.95 14.87 -12.09
N SER A 77 -14.56 16.06 -12.26
CA SER A 77 -14.16 17.28 -11.56
C SER A 77 -14.44 17.19 -10.06
N SER A 78 -15.46 16.42 -9.67
CA SER A 78 -15.76 16.11 -8.27
C SER A 78 -14.86 15.02 -7.69
N LEU A 79 -14.15 14.27 -8.53
CA LEU A 79 -13.30 13.15 -8.12
C LEU A 79 -11.82 13.52 -8.10
N PHE A 80 -11.37 14.36 -9.03
CA PHE A 80 -9.96 14.70 -9.21
C PHE A 80 -9.76 16.21 -9.36
N PRO A 81 -8.89 16.82 -8.56
CA PRO A 81 -8.69 18.29 -8.54
C PRO A 81 -8.00 18.84 -9.80
N PHE A 82 -7.46 17.97 -10.67
CA PHE A 82 -6.79 18.34 -11.90
C PHE A 82 -7.69 18.25 -13.15
N ILE A 83 -8.96 17.81 -12.99
CA ILE A 83 -9.92 17.74 -14.10
C ILE A 83 -10.78 19.01 -14.10
N GLU A 84 -10.82 19.68 -15.25
CA GLU A 84 -11.63 20.89 -15.42
C GLU A 84 -13.12 20.55 -15.59
N ALA A 85 -13.99 21.38 -15.04
CA ALA A 85 -15.44 21.20 -15.09
C ALA A 85 -16.02 21.12 -16.52
N GLY A 86 -15.38 21.77 -17.48
CA GLY A 86 -15.84 21.80 -18.89
C GLY A 86 -15.62 20.50 -19.68
N SER A 87 -14.83 19.57 -19.14
CA SER A 87 -14.51 18.27 -19.78
C SER A 87 -14.50 17.13 -18.77
N SER A 88 -15.38 17.22 -17.77
CA SER A 88 -15.33 16.37 -16.59
C SER A 88 -16.06 15.03 -16.69
N ASP A 89 -16.91 14.83 -17.72
CA ASP A 89 -17.64 13.57 -17.89
C ASP A 89 -16.67 12.42 -18.19
N LEU A 90 -16.65 11.45 -17.29
CA LEU A 90 -15.86 10.22 -17.39
C LEU A 90 -16.76 9.00 -17.33
N TYR A 91 -16.28 7.89 -17.87
CA TYR A 91 -16.91 6.58 -17.66
C TYR A 91 -16.14 5.79 -16.59
N VAL A 92 -16.87 5.01 -15.79
CA VAL A 92 -16.32 3.99 -14.88
C VAL A 92 -16.84 2.63 -15.31
N LEU A 93 -15.93 1.70 -15.64
CA LEU A 93 -16.25 0.34 -16.05
C LEU A 93 -15.74 -0.66 -15.03
N PRO A 94 -16.59 -1.62 -14.60
CA PRO A 94 -16.21 -2.62 -13.62
C PRO A 94 -15.15 -3.59 -14.17
N ARG A 95 -14.18 -3.92 -13.34
CA ARG A 95 -13.17 -4.96 -13.58
C ARG A 95 -13.65 -6.25 -12.92
N PHE A 96 -14.08 -7.22 -13.70
CA PHE A 96 -14.71 -8.46 -13.21
C PHE A 96 -13.79 -9.27 -12.31
N SER A 97 -12.47 -9.23 -12.56
CA SER A 97 -11.46 -9.89 -11.73
C SER A 97 -11.40 -9.40 -10.27
N THR A 98 -11.96 -8.22 -9.98
CA THR A 98 -11.98 -7.63 -8.65
C THR A 98 -13.28 -7.87 -7.89
N ALA A 99 -14.19 -8.70 -8.44
CA ALA A 99 -15.49 -8.92 -7.86
C ALA A 99 -15.45 -9.63 -6.50
N PHE A 100 -16.21 -9.11 -5.55
CA PHE A 100 -16.43 -9.73 -4.24
C PHE A 100 -17.84 -9.46 -3.71
N VAL A 101 -18.31 -10.30 -2.81
CA VAL A 101 -19.56 -10.09 -2.10
C VAL A 101 -19.31 -9.09 -0.97
N ASP A 102 -20.08 -8.00 -0.94
CA ASP A 102 -19.96 -6.96 0.07
C ASP A 102 -20.30 -7.50 1.47
N PRO A 103 -19.33 -7.55 2.41
CA PRO A 103 -19.55 -8.12 3.73
C PRO A 103 -20.37 -7.23 4.67
N PHE A 104 -20.63 -5.98 4.27
CA PHE A 104 -21.33 -4.98 5.08
C PHE A 104 -22.76 -4.71 4.64
N ALA A 105 -23.10 -5.12 3.42
CA ALA A 105 -24.42 -4.89 2.86
C ALA A 105 -25.48 -5.82 3.46
N GLU A 106 -26.59 -5.24 3.94
CA GLU A 106 -27.77 -6.01 4.38
C GLU A 106 -28.51 -6.65 3.20
N ILE A 107 -28.58 -5.93 2.07
CA ILE A 107 -29.09 -6.47 0.82
C ILE A 107 -27.96 -7.20 0.10
N PRO A 108 -28.14 -8.46 -0.34
CA PRO A 108 -27.09 -9.18 -1.06
C PRO A 108 -26.53 -8.37 -2.24
N THR A 109 -25.28 -7.93 -2.11
CA THR A 109 -24.62 -6.99 -3.02
C THR A 109 -23.29 -7.55 -3.49
N LEU A 110 -22.99 -7.38 -4.78
CA LEU A 110 -21.70 -7.68 -5.39
C LEU A 110 -20.99 -6.37 -5.70
N SER A 111 -19.75 -6.22 -5.21
CA SER A 111 -18.93 -5.04 -5.44
C SER A 111 -17.78 -5.35 -6.38
N MET A 112 -17.42 -4.38 -7.25
CA MET A 112 -16.31 -4.47 -8.19
C MET A 112 -15.57 -3.15 -8.24
N LEU A 113 -14.24 -3.19 -8.32
CA LEU A 113 -13.45 -2.00 -8.63
C LEU A 113 -13.59 -1.66 -10.13
N CYS A 114 -13.53 -0.35 -10.43
CA CYS A 114 -13.69 0.14 -11.80
C CYS A 114 -12.41 0.81 -12.31
N SER A 115 -12.25 0.79 -13.63
CA SER A 115 -11.31 1.62 -14.38
C SER A 115 -12.01 2.85 -14.92
N TYR A 116 -11.27 3.95 -15.07
CA TYR A 116 -11.75 5.19 -15.65
C TYR A 116 -11.45 5.29 -17.14
N PHE A 117 -12.42 5.81 -17.89
CA PHE A 117 -12.29 6.09 -19.32
C PHE A 117 -12.74 7.52 -19.62
N ASN A 118 -12.11 8.13 -20.64
CA ASN A 118 -12.46 9.43 -21.13
C ASN A 118 -13.71 9.37 -22.04
N LYS A 119 -14.16 10.54 -22.54
CA LYS A 119 -15.32 10.65 -23.43
C LYS A 119 -15.20 9.86 -24.74
N ASP A 120 -13.99 9.54 -25.17
CA ASP A 120 -13.70 8.82 -26.40
C ASP A 120 -13.57 7.30 -26.17
N GLY A 121 -13.75 6.84 -24.93
CA GLY A 121 -13.67 5.42 -24.54
C GLY A 121 -12.22 4.93 -24.36
N GLU A 122 -11.26 5.83 -24.25
CA GLU A 122 -9.88 5.49 -23.96
C GLU A 122 -9.61 5.52 -22.44
N PRO A 123 -8.68 4.68 -21.91
CA PRO A 123 -8.29 4.76 -20.51
C PRO A 123 -7.89 6.18 -20.11
N LEU A 124 -8.46 6.70 -19.03
CA LEU A 124 -8.13 8.05 -18.56
C LEU A 124 -6.65 8.14 -18.22
N GLU A 125 -5.93 8.99 -18.92
CA GLU A 125 -4.47 9.08 -18.85
C GLU A 125 -3.95 9.36 -17.44
N SER A 126 -4.67 10.19 -16.70
CA SER A 126 -4.31 10.65 -15.35
C SER A 126 -4.99 9.84 -14.23
N SER A 127 -5.70 8.76 -14.54
CA SER A 127 -6.24 7.93 -13.45
C SER A 127 -5.10 7.20 -12.73
N PRO A 128 -5.16 7.10 -11.39
CA PRO A 128 -4.11 6.47 -10.60
C PRO A 128 -3.84 5.02 -11.03
N GLU A 129 -4.90 4.23 -11.27
CA GLU A 129 -4.76 2.83 -11.65
C GLU A 129 -4.18 2.64 -13.06
N ASN A 130 -4.53 3.53 -14.02
CA ASN A 130 -3.93 3.48 -15.36
C ASN A 130 -2.46 3.91 -15.33
N THR A 131 -2.11 4.89 -14.48
CA THR A 131 -0.71 5.30 -14.26
C THR A 131 0.11 4.11 -13.74
N LEU A 132 -0.41 3.33 -12.79
CA LEU A 132 0.25 2.13 -12.32
C LEU A 132 0.41 1.08 -13.43
N ARG A 133 -0.61 0.85 -14.24
CA ARG A 133 -0.51 -0.07 -15.40
C ARG A 133 0.55 0.37 -16.39
N LYS A 134 0.64 1.68 -16.68
CA LYS A 134 1.69 2.24 -17.54
C LYS A 134 3.07 2.05 -16.93
N ALA A 135 3.23 2.25 -15.61
CA ALA A 135 4.48 2.01 -14.90
C ALA A 135 4.95 0.55 -15.00
N CYS A 136 4.04 -0.41 -14.77
CA CYS A 136 4.35 -1.84 -14.90
C CYS A 136 4.71 -2.23 -16.34
N ARG A 137 3.99 -1.70 -17.33
CA ARG A 137 4.29 -1.92 -18.74
C ARG A 137 5.69 -1.40 -19.09
N ALA A 138 5.99 -0.14 -18.73
CA ALA A 138 7.29 0.45 -18.97
C ALA A 138 8.43 -0.32 -18.26
N PHE A 139 8.17 -0.83 -17.05
CA PHE A 139 9.11 -1.69 -16.35
C PHE A 139 9.39 -2.96 -17.14
N HIS A 140 8.33 -3.63 -17.63
CA HIS A 140 8.46 -4.84 -18.44
C HIS A 140 9.19 -4.58 -19.77
N GLU A 141 8.85 -3.49 -20.47
CA GLU A 141 9.48 -3.11 -21.74
C GLU A 141 10.99 -2.87 -21.59
N VAL A 142 11.43 -2.25 -20.48
CA VAL A 142 12.85 -1.97 -20.22
C VAL A 142 13.62 -3.18 -19.74
N THR A 143 12.98 -4.05 -18.92
CA THR A 143 13.70 -5.11 -18.21
C THR A 143 13.43 -6.52 -18.73
N GLY A 144 12.34 -6.74 -19.45
CA GLY A 144 11.83 -8.08 -19.80
C GLY A 144 11.32 -8.87 -18.58
N MET A 145 11.00 -8.19 -17.47
CA MET A 145 10.58 -8.79 -16.20
C MET A 145 9.33 -8.09 -15.67
N ASP A 146 8.64 -8.74 -14.74
CA ASP A 146 7.43 -8.24 -14.11
C ASP A 146 7.71 -7.66 -12.72
N PHE A 147 6.99 -6.59 -12.37
CA PHE A 147 7.08 -5.93 -11.08
C PHE A 147 5.93 -6.38 -10.18
N GLN A 148 6.26 -6.93 -9.01
CA GLN A 148 5.30 -7.33 -7.99
C GLN A 148 5.54 -6.57 -6.70
N ALA A 149 4.44 -6.33 -5.94
CA ALA A 149 4.47 -5.60 -4.69
C ALA A 149 3.55 -6.22 -3.63
N MET A 150 3.78 -5.85 -2.38
CA MET A 150 2.87 -6.04 -1.25
C MET A 150 3.03 -4.88 -0.27
N GLY A 151 2.02 -4.66 0.57
CA GLY A 151 2.08 -3.67 1.64
C GLY A 151 2.05 -4.31 3.02
N GLU A 152 2.63 -3.60 3.98
CA GLU A 152 2.42 -3.75 5.42
C GLU A 152 1.59 -2.54 5.84
N LEU A 153 0.32 -2.74 6.14
CA LEU A 153 -0.64 -1.67 6.42
C LEU A 153 -0.83 -1.50 7.92
N GLU A 154 -0.25 -0.45 8.48
CA GLU A 154 -0.40 -0.09 9.88
C GLU A 154 -1.55 0.89 10.10
N TYR A 155 -2.24 0.75 11.23
CA TYR A 155 -3.33 1.64 11.64
C TYR A 155 -3.57 1.57 13.14
N TYR A 156 -4.10 2.66 13.71
CA TYR A 156 -4.57 2.66 15.10
C TYR A 156 -6.06 2.40 15.18
N VAL A 157 -6.46 1.60 16.16
CA VAL A 157 -7.85 1.42 16.60
C VAL A 157 -8.00 2.13 17.94
N ILE A 158 -9.10 2.87 18.09
CA ILE A 158 -9.34 3.73 19.23
C ILE A 158 -10.74 3.45 19.79
N ALA A 159 -10.80 3.19 21.09
CA ALA A 159 -12.06 2.93 21.81
C ALA A 159 -11.93 3.31 23.29
N PRO A 160 -13.02 3.39 24.06
CA PRO A 160 -12.95 3.55 25.50
C PRO A 160 -12.13 2.42 26.17
N ASP A 161 -11.21 2.81 27.07
CA ASP A 161 -10.41 1.82 27.81
C ASP A 161 -11.21 1.22 28.96
N SER A 162 -11.26 -0.10 29.03
CA SER A 162 -11.90 -0.83 30.13
C SER A 162 -11.04 -0.89 31.40
N GLY A 163 -9.76 -0.54 31.32
CA GLY A 163 -8.76 -0.68 32.38
C GLY A 163 -8.39 -2.12 32.72
N MET A 164 -8.98 -3.14 32.07
CA MET A 164 -8.67 -4.56 32.30
C MET A 164 -7.44 -4.97 31.49
N PHE A 165 -6.55 -5.77 32.08
CA PHE A 165 -5.34 -6.26 31.44
C PHE A 165 -4.56 -5.14 30.75
N ALA A 166 -4.23 -4.08 31.52
CA ALA A 166 -3.55 -2.91 31.00
C ALA A 166 -2.26 -3.29 30.27
N ALA A 167 -2.14 -2.83 29.03
CA ALA A 167 -0.94 -3.04 28.23
C ALA A 167 0.16 -2.06 28.64
N THR A 168 1.41 -2.47 28.48
CA THR A 168 2.56 -1.59 28.76
C THR A 168 2.71 -0.59 27.61
N ASP A 169 2.83 0.70 27.92
CA ASP A 169 2.99 1.78 26.94
C ASP A 169 4.13 1.47 25.93
N GLN A 170 3.82 1.54 24.63
CA GLN A 170 4.74 1.28 23.52
C GLN A 170 5.40 -0.12 23.56
N LYS A 171 4.66 -1.13 24.05
CA LYS A 171 5.11 -2.53 24.13
C LYS A 171 4.09 -3.51 23.52
N GLY A 172 3.31 -3.03 22.56
CA GLY A 172 2.23 -3.83 21.92
C GLY A 172 2.70 -4.88 20.91
N TYR A 173 3.97 -4.86 20.50
CA TYR A 173 4.46 -5.70 19.40
C TYR A 173 4.22 -7.19 19.64
N HIS A 174 3.39 -7.80 18.78
CA HIS A 174 2.95 -9.19 18.80
C HIS A 174 2.21 -9.62 20.09
N GLU A 175 1.70 -8.65 20.87
CA GLU A 175 0.84 -8.98 21.98
C GLU A 175 -0.41 -9.74 21.53
N SER A 176 -0.84 -10.69 22.33
CA SER A 176 -2.07 -11.45 22.13
C SER A 176 -3.17 -10.98 23.09
N ALA A 177 -4.41 -11.38 22.82
CA ALA A 177 -5.49 -11.20 23.76
C ALA A 177 -5.17 -11.93 25.10
N PRO A 178 -5.52 -11.35 26.25
CA PRO A 178 -6.34 -10.15 26.45
C PRO A 178 -5.55 -8.84 26.52
N TYR A 179 -4.25 -8.84 26.38
CA TYR A 179 -3.42 -7.62 26.38
C TYR A 179 -3.59 -6.82 25.09
N ALA A 180 -3.66 -7.48 23.91
CA ALA A 180 -4.14 -6.88 22.68
C ALA A 180 -5.67 -6.83 22.68
N LYS A 181 -6.25 -5.63 22.69
CA LYS A 181 -7.69 -5.42 22.85
C LYS A 181 -8.47 -5.64 21.56
N PHE A 182 -7.85 -5.38 20.41
CA PHE A 182 -8.53 -5.41 19.10
C PHE A 182 -8.15 -6.62 18.24
N ASN A 183 -7.73 -7.72 18.86
CA ASN A 183 -7.40 -8.96 18.15
C ASN A 183 -8.59 -9.49 17.32
N GLU A 184 -9.81 -9.52 17.88
CA GLU A 184 -11.03 -9.92 17.18
C GLU A 184 -11.33 -9.00 15.98
N PHE A 185 -11.22 -7.68 16.17
CA PHE A 185 -11.39 -6.71 15.11
C PHE A 185 -10.41 -6.95 13.97
N ARG A 186 -9.11 -7.08 14.27
CA ARG A 186 -8.05 -7.32 13.27
C ARG A 186 -8.30 -8.62 12.50
N THR A 187 -8.58 -9.71 13.19
CA THR A 187 -8.80 -11.01 12.53
C THR A 187 -10.06 -11.01 11.66
N GLN A 188 -11.10 -10.31 12.07
CA GLN A 188 -12.30 -10.13 11.25
C GLN A 188 -12.01 -9.25 10.01
N CYS A 189 -11.23 -8.18 10.15
CA CYS A 189 -10.74 -7.40 8.99
C CYS A 189 -10.00 -8.30 8.00
N MET A 190 -9.05 -9.11 8.49
CA MET A 190 -8.28 -10.04 7.65
C MET A 190 -9.19 -11.01 6.90
N ALA A 191 -10.18 -11.59 7.56
CA ALA A 191 -11.14 -12.50 6.95
C ALA A 191 -11.96 -11.81 5.85
N TYR A 192 -12.45 -10.59 6.06
CA TYR A 192 -13.20 -9.84 5.07
C TYR A 192 -12.33 -9.39 3.89
N ILE A 193 -11.10 -8.97 4.15
CA ILE A 193 -10.13 -8.62 3.11
C ILE A 193 -9.83 -9.84 2.24
N ALA A 194 -9.62 -11.00 2.84
CA ALA A 194 -9.40 -12.25 2.11
C ALA A 194 -10.64 -12.67 1.28
N GLN A 195 -11.86 -12.50 1.83
CA GLN A 195 -13.11 -12.73 1.09
C GLN A 195 -13.27 -11.76 -0.09
N ALA A 196 -12.72 -10.56 0.01
CA ALA A 196 -12.68 -9.58 -1.09
C ALA A 196 -11.55 -9.84 -2.10
N GLY A 197 -10.79 -10.92 -1.96
CA GLY A 197 -9.73 -11.33 -2.88
C GLY A 197 -8.32 -10.93 -2.44
N GLY A 198 -8.17 -10.22 -1.31
CA GLY A 198 -6.86 -9.84 -0.77
C GLY A 198 -6.04 -11.05 -0.34
N GLN A 199 -4.78 -11.06 -0.75
CA GLN A 199 -3.83 -12.14 -0.41
C GLN A 199 -3.14 -11.79 0.91
N ILE A 200 -3.73 -12.20 2.01
CA ILE A 200 -3.21 -11.92 3.37
C ILE A 200 -2.05 -12.86 3.69
N LYS A 201 -0.99 -12.31 4.25
CA LYS A 201 0.15 -13.05 4.81
C LYS A 201 -0.11 -13.35 6.30
N TYR A 202 -0.23 -12.33 7.12
CA TYR A 202 -0.62 -12.37 8.53
C TYR A 202 -1.01 -10.97 9.04
N GLY A 203 -1.43 -10.88 10.31
CA GLY A 203 -1.64 -9.62 11.00
C GLY A 203 -1.32 -9.77 12.49
N HIS A 204 -0.86 -8.68 13.11
CA HIS A 204 -0.49 -8.63 14.53
C HIS A 204 -0.74 -7.23 15.11
N SER A 205 -0.67 -7.12 16.44
CA SER A 205 -0.57 -5.83 17.12
C SER A 205 0.85 -5.29 16.96
N GLU A 206 0.96 -3.98 16.72
CA GLU A 206 2.22 -3.26 16.57
C GLU A 206 2.68 -2.59 17.87
N VAL A 207 3.87 -1.96 17.85
CA VAL A 207 4.52 -1.34 19.02
C VAL A 207 3.61 -0.33 19.71
N GLY A 208 2.85 0.45 18.93
CA GLY A 208 2.06 1.56 19.44
C GLY A 208 0.86 1.10 20.26
N ASN A 209 0.94 1.27 21.57
CA ASN A 209 -0.22 1.17 22.44
C ASN A 209 -0.08 2.16 23.60
N PHE A 210 -1.14 2.86 23.94
CA PHE A 210 -1.18 3.84 25.02
C PHE A 210 -2.62 4.25 25.33
N THR A 211 -2.83 4.88 26.50
CA THR A 211 -4.14 5.42 26.88
C THR A 211 -4.02 6.93 27.10
N ILE A 212 -4.92 7.70 26.52
CA ILE A 212 -5.05 9.16 26.73
C ILE A 212 -6.53 9.46 26.95
N ASP A 213 -6.85 10.21 27.99
CA ASP A 213 -8.21 10.69 28.33
C ASP A 213 -9.25 9.56 28.38
N GLY A 214 -8.88 8.40 28.91
CA GLY A 214 -9.75 7.23 29.02
C GLY A 214 -10.00 6.48 27.70
N MET A 215 -9.31 6.85 26.63
CA MET A 215 -9.34 6.14 25.36
C MET A 215 -8.06 5.31 25.18
N ILE A 216 -8.20 4.05 24.81
CA ILE A 216 -7.07 3.22 24.38
C ILE A 216 -6.80 3.43 22.90
N TYR A 217 -5.52 3.54 22.58
CA TYR A 217 -4.97 3.60 21.23
C TYR A 217 -4.09 2.36 21.04
N GLU A 218 -4.48 1.46 20.15
CA GLU A 218 -3.72 0.24 19.85
C GLU A 218 -3.41 0.18 18.37
N GLN A 219 -2.12 0.10 18.04
CA GLN A 219 -1.65 -0.04 16.68
C GLN A 219 -1.72 -1.50 16.24
N ASN A 220 -2.22 -1.70 15.06
CA ASN A 220 -2.35 -3.01 14.40
C ASN A 220 -1.72 -2.94 13.01
N GLU A 221 -1.24 -4.08 12.53
CA GLU A 221 -0.67 -4.24 11.20
C GLU A 221 -1.26 -5.46 10.50
N ILE A 222 -1.53 -5.31 9.20
CA ILE A 222 -1.90 -6.41 8.30
C ILE A 222 -0.90 -6.43 7.16
N GLU A 223 -0.16 -7.55 7.03
CA GLU A 223 0.75 -7.82 5.94
C GLU A 223 0.11 -8.65 4.83
N PHE A 224 0.46 -8.33 3.59
CA PHE A 224 -0.02 -8.99 2.40
C PHE A 224 1.04 -9.90 1.77
N LEU A 225 0.64 -10.78 0.86
CA LEU A 225 1.54 -11.54 0.02
C LEU A 225 1.88 -10.75 -1.25
N PRO A 226 3.10 -10.88 -1.80
CA PRO A 226 3.46 -10.26 -3.06
C PRO A 226 2.60 -10.78 -4.22
N VAL A 227 1.98 -9.84 -4.94
CA VAL A 227 1.17 -10.08 -6.14
C VAL A 227 1.54 -9.06 -7.21
N ASP A 228 0.95 -9.17 -8.41
CA ASP A 228 1.11 -8.17 -9.46
C ASP A 228 0.76 -6.77 -8.90
N ALA A 229 1.53 -5.76 -9.27
CA ALA A 229 1.47 -4.44 -8.61
C ALA A 229 0.07 -3.80 -8.65
N CYS A 230 -0.70 -4.01 -9.73
CA CYS A 230 -2.08 -3.53 -9.80
C CYS A 230 -2.99 -4.22 -8.78
N ASP A 231 -2.85 -5.54 -8.62
CA ASP A 231 -3.58 -6.30 -7.60
C ASP A 231 -3.15 -5.89 -6.19
N ALA A 232 -1.85 -5.56 -6.00
CA ALA A 232 -1.35 -5.06 -4.71
C ALA A 232 -1.99 -3.73 -4.32
N ALA A 233 -2.15 -2.81 -5.28
CA ALA A 233 -2.86 -1.55 -5.04
C ALA A 233 -4.35 -1.78 -4.76
N ASP A 234 -5.01 -2.62 -5.55
CA ASP A 234 -6.42 -2.95 -5.40
C ASP A 234 -6.71 -3.52 -4.00
N GLN A 235 -5.94 -4.52 -3.55
CA GLN A 235 -6.17 -5.15 -2.24
C GLN A 235 -5.93 -4.20 -1.07
N LEU A 236 -4.95 -3.29 -1.15
CA LEU A 236 -4.69 -2.29 -0.11
C LEU A 236 -5.81 -1.25 -0.04
N MET A 237 -6.33 -0.80 -1.18
CA MET A 237 -7.48 0.12 -1.23
C MET A 237 -8.73 -0.51 -0.63
N VAL A 238 -9.03 -1.76 -1.00
CA VAL A 238 -10.16 -2.51 -0.44
C VAL A 238 -9.96 -2.78 1.06
N ALA A 239 -8.73 -3.08 1.49
CA ALA A 239 -8.42 -3.27 2.90
C ALA A 239 -8.71 -2.02 3.74
N LYS A 240 -8.27 -0.84 3.31
CA LYS A 240 -8.57 0.42 4.01
C LYS A 240 -10.07 0.68 4.09
N TRP A 241 -10.81 0.37 3.03
CA TRP A 241 -12.26 0.48 3.00
C TRP A 241 -12.92 -0.51 3.99
N ILE A 242 -12.49 -1.77 4.02
CA ILE A 242 -13.01 -2.80 4.94
C ILE A 242 -12.74 -2.43 6.41
N ILE A 243 -11.51 -2.03 6.74
CA ILE A 243 -11.12 -1.67 8.09
C ILE A 243 -11.99 -0.51 8.61
N ARG A 244 -12.21 0.54 7.79
CA ARG A 244 -13.08 1.67 8.14
C ARG A 244 -14.55 1.25 8.35
N ASN A 245 -15.09 0.42 7.45
CA ASN A 245 -16.49 -0.01 7.56
C ASN A 245 -16.73 -0.90 8.78
N LEU A 246 -15.80 -1.82 9.06
CA LEU A 246 -15.92 -2.67 10.24
C LEU A 246 -15.80 -1.87 11.53
N ALA A 247 -14.85 -0.93 11.61
CA ALA A 247 -14.69 -0.03 12.74
C ALA A 247 -15.99 0.78 13.00
N TYR A 248 -16.53 1.38 11.94
CA TYR A 248 -17.81 2.11 12.04
C TYR A 248 -18.95 1.23 12.57
N LYS A 249 -19.08 0.00 12.07
CA LYS A 249 -20.11 -0.97 12.54
C LYS A 249 -19.96 -1.34 14.02
N LEU A 250 -18.72 -1.39 14.52
CA LEU A 250 -18.42 -1.77 15.91
C LEU A 250 -18.32 -0.56 16.85
N GLY A 251 -18.48 0.67 16.34
CA GLY A 251 -18.38 1.89 17.14
C GLY A 251 -16.95 2.23 17.55
N TYR A 252 -15.94 1.75 16.81
CA TYR A 252 -14.54 2.11 17.00
C TYR A 252 -14.17 3.25 16.06
N ASP A 253 -13.23 4.10 16.49
CA ASP A 253 -12.55 5.01 15.58
C ASP A 253 -11.25 4.38 15.12
N ILE A 254 -10.85 4.66 13.87
CA ILE A 254 -9.59 4.18 13.30
C ILE A 254 -8.88 5.29 12.53
N THR A 255 -7.58 5.21 12.49
CA THR A 255 -6.79 6.15 11.69
C THR A 255 -5.60 5.47 11.03
N PHE A 256 -5.35 5.87 9.77
CA PHE A 256 -4.13 5.59 9.03
C PHE A 256 -3.16 6.77 9.05
N ALA A 257 -3.44 7.79 9.88
CA ALA A 257 -2.58 8.97 9.97
C ALA A 257 -1.16 8.58 10.38
N PRO A 258 -0.14 9.11 9.69
CA PRO A 258 1.26 8.73 9.90
C PRO A 258 1.76 8.99 11.33
N LYS A 259 1.24 10.04 11.98
CA LYS A 259 1.56 10.40 13.37
C LYS A 259 0.31 10.92 14.04
N ILE A 260 0.00 10.43 15.22
CA ILE A 260 -1.23 10.80 15.95
C ILE A 260 -0.96 11.57 17.24
N THR A 261 0.25 11.45 17.80
CA THR A 261 0.70 12.25 18.94
C THR A 261 2.22 12.24 19.04
N ALA A 262 2.80 13.23 19.72
CA ALA A 262 4.23 13.30 19.95
C ALA A 262 4.69 12.16 20.89
N GLY A 263 5.89 11.62 20.64
CA GLY A 263 6.53 10.64 21.50
C GLY A 263 5.95 9.21 21.43
N LYS A 264 4.96 8.95 20.57
CA LYS A 264 4.39 7.62 20.35
C LYS A 264 4.69 7.13 18.93
N ALA A 265 4.61 5.82 18.72
CA ALA A 265 4.86 5.20 17.41
C ALA A 265 3.93 5.79 16.33
N GLY A 266 4.49 6.05 15.16
CA GLY A 266 3.75 6.43 13.96
C GLY A 266 3.34 5.22 13.15
N SER A 267 2.38 5.37 12.23
CA SER A 267 1.91 4.31 11.34
C SER A 267 2.54 4.44 9.96
N GLY A 268 3.11 3.35 9.47
CA GLY A 268 3.70 3.21 8.15
C GLY A 268 2.77 2.51 7.15
N LEU A 269 3.18 2.56 5.90
CA LEU A 269 2.77 1.67 4.83
C LEU A 269 4.05 1.21 4.14
N HIS A 270 4.72 0.22 4.71
CA HIS A 270 5.93 -0.30 4.09
C HIS A 270 5.56 -1.07 2.83
N VAL A 271 6.27 -0.82 1.74
CA VAL A 271 6.02 -1.51 0.48
C VAL A 271 7.17 -2.42 0.16
N HIS A 272 6.88 -3.71 0.11
CA HIS A 272 7.82 -4.72 -0.37
C HIS A 272 7.66 -4.93 -1.87
N MET A 273 8.78 -5.11 -2.54
CA MET A 273 8.84 -5.31 -3.99
C MET A 273 9.67 -6.54 -4.30
N ARG A 274 9.27 -7.24 -5.35
CA ARG A 274 10.10 -8.26 -5.99
C ARG A 274 9.96 -8.18 -7.50
N ILE A 275 11.00 -8.62 -8.20
CA ILE A 275 11.05 -8.67 -9.65
C ILE A 275 10.96 -10.14 -10.04
N VAL A 276 10.09 -10.45 -11.00
CA VAL A 276 9.78 -11.81 -11.41
C VAL A 276 10.02 -11.95 -12.91
N LYS A 277 10.63 -13.05 -13.32
CA LYS A 277 10.77 -13.43 -14.73
C LYS A 277 10.27 -14.86 -14.89
N ASP A 278 9.37 -15.09 -15.84
CA ASP A 278 8.79 -16.41 -16.12
C ASP A 278 8.26 -17.12 -14.85
N GLY A 279 7.65 -16.35 -13.93
CA GLY A 279 7.12 -16.83 -12.65
C GLY A 279 8.19 -17.08 -11.57
N GLN A 280 9.46 -16.79 -11.83
CA GLN A 280 10.57 -17.00 -10.89
C GLN A 280 11.05 -15.66 -10.29
N ASN A 281 11.22 -15.63 -8.99
CA ASN A 281 11.75 -14.48 -8.26
C ASN A 281 13.23 -14.24 -8.63
N GLN A 282 13.54 -13.03 -9.06
CA GLN A 282 14.88 -12.62 -9.51
C GLN A 282 15.68 -11.87 -8.42
N MET A 283 15.19 -11.81 -7.19
CA MET A 283 15.84 -11.03 -6.14
C MET A 283 17.10 -11.69 -5.58
N LEU A 284 17.24 -12.99 -5.74
CA LEU A 284 18.41 -13.76 -5.32
C LEU A 284 19.10 -14.44 -6.53
N ASP A 285 20.41 -14.55 -6.43
CA ASP A 285 21.26 -15.36 -7.32
C ASP A 285 22.27 -16.14 -6.46
N GLY A 286 22.24 -17.47 -6.54
CA GLY A 286 23.11 -18.32 -5.71
C GLY A 286 22.96 -18.10 -4.19
N GLY A 287 21.80 -17.66 -3.70
CA GLY A 287 21.53 -17.41 -2.29
C GLY A 287 21.98 -16.04 -1.76
N VAL A 288 22.51 -15.18 -2.63
CA VAL A 288 22.86 -13.78 -2.33
C VAL A 288 21.99 -12.81 -3.10
N LEU A 289 21.96 -11.56 -2.66
CA LEU A 289 21.19 -10.51 -3.35
C LEU A 289 21.71 -10.31 -4.78
N SER A 290 20.80 -10.45 -5.74
CA SER A 290 21.15 -10.46 -7.18
C SER A 290 21.55 -9.07 -7.71
N ALA A 291 22.17 -9.02 -8.89
CA ALA A 291 22.39 -7.77 -9.61
C ALA A 291 21.07 -7.09 -9.98
N THR A 292 20.02 -7.84 -10.29
CA THR A 292 18.64 -7.36 -10.53
C THR A 292 18.13 -6.59 -9.32
N ALA A 293 18.19 -7.16 -8.13
CA ALA A 293 17.76 -6.50 -6.90
C ALA A 293 18.58 -5.23 -6.61
N ARG A 294 19.92 -5.30 -6.78
CA ARG A 294 20.81 -4.15 -6.55
C ARG A 294 20.58 -3.00 -7.52
N LYS A 295 20.25 -3.28 -8.79
CA LYS A 295 19.85 -2.25 -9.77
C LYS A 295 18.53 -1.58 -9.34
N ALA A 296 17.52 -2.35 -8.95
CA ALA A 296 16.26 -1.79 -8.44
C ALA A 296 16.49 -0.91 -7.21
N ILE A 297 17.31 -1.35 -6.26
CA ILE A 297 17.70 -0.57 -5.07
C ILE A 297 18.39 0.73 -5.48
N ALA A 298 19.33 0.69 -6.43
CA ALA A 298 20.02 1.89 -6.90
C ALA A 298 19.05 2.96 -7.44
N GLY A 299 18.06 2.56 -8.21
CA GLY A 299 17.02 3.46 -8.71
C GLY A 299 16.17 4.03 -7.56
N MET A 300 15.80 3.21 -6.59
CA MET A 300 15.11 3.68 -5.38
C MET A 300 15.95 4.69 -4.59
N MET A 301 17.27 4.47 -4.43
CA MET A 301 18.16 5.42 -3.76
C MET A 301 18.21 6.77 -4.48
N GLN A 302 18.23 6.77 -5.81
CA GLN A 302 18.28 8.00 -6.61
C GLN A 302 16.98 8.79 -6.56
N LEU A 303 15.82 8.11 -6.59
CA LEU A 303 14.51 8.74 -6.65
C LEU A 303 13.79 8.80 -5.30
N ALA A 304 14.41 8.32 -4.21
CA ALA A 304 13.82 8.32 -2.87
C ALA A 304 13.26 9.70 -2.43
N PRO A 305 13.93 10.83 -2.69
CA PRO A 305 13.37 12.14 -2.33
C PRO A 305 12.03 12.42 -3.00
N SER A 306 11.86 12.03 -4.28
CA SER A 306 10.62 12.22 -5.02
C SER A 306 9.54 11.22 -4.68
N ILE A 307 9.90 10.01 -4.20
CA ILE A 307 8.93 8.98 -3.76
C ILE A 307 8.09 9.50 -2.59
N THR A 308 8.63 10.38 -1.74
CA THR A 308 7.87 10.98 -0.64
C THR A 308 6.66 11.79 -1.13
N ALA A 309 6.68 12.33 -2.36
CA ALA A 309 5.55 13.05 -2.94
C ALA A 309 4.32 12.14 -3.17
N PHE A 310 4.53 10.85 -3.32
CA PHE A 310 3.47 9.86 -3.51
C PHE A 310 3.16 9.11 -2.21
N GLY A 311 4.19 8.89 -1.36
CA GLY A 311 4.11 8.04 -0.17
C GLY A 311 3.90 8.78 1.15
N ASN A 312 4.13 10.11 1.20
CA ASN A 312 4.10 10.94 2.41
C ASN A 312 3.38 12.26 2.09
N THR A 313 2.06 12.20 1.92
CA THR A 313 1.29 13.19 1.16
C THR A 313 0.64 14.29 1.99
N ASN A 314 0.86 14.32 3.31
CA ASN A 314 0.36 15.39 4.16
C ASN A 314 1.38 15.77 5.26
N PRO A 315 1.24 16.94 5.91
CA PRO A 315 2.23 17.41 6.89
C PRO A 315 2.51 16.46 8.05
N THR A 316 1.55 15.63 8.48
CA THR A 316 1.77 14.69 9.60
C THR A 316 2.77 13.58 9.25
N SER A 317 2.99 13.28 7.96
CA SER A 317 4.03 12.36 7.49
C SER A 317 5.42 12.77 7.97
N TYR A 318 5.70 14.07 7.98
CA TYR A 318 7.01 14.62 8.33
C TYR A 318 7.23 14.77 9.84
N PHE A 319 6.22 14.47 10.64
CA PHE A 319 6.35 14.23 12.09
C PHE A 319 6.61 12.75 12.42
N ARG A 320 6.34 11.83 11.47
CA ARG A 320 6.78 10.44 11.52
C ARG A 320 8.21 10.30 10.98
N LEU A 321 8.53 10.95 9.86
CA LEU A 321 9.85 10.95 9.22
C LEU A 321 10.80 11.90 9.97
N VAL A 322 11.21 11.49 11.18
CA VAL A 322 12.13 12.25 12.03
C VAL A 322 13.30 11.37 12.46
N PRO A 323 14.52 11.95 12.61
CA PRO A 323 15.69 11.20 13.04
C PRO A 323 15.46 10.48 14.38
N HIS A 324 16.06 9.29 14.52
CA HIS A 324 16.05 8.49 15.74
C HIS A 324 14.68 7.95 16.18
N GLN A 325 13.72 7.84 15.25
CA GLN A 325 12.45 7.15 15.45
C GLN A 325 12.30 5.96 14.47
N GLU A 326 11.13 5.31 14.42
CA GLU A 326 10.92 4.07 13.68
C GLU A 326 11.08 4.24 12.16
N ALA A 327 10.75 5.43 11.63
CA ALA A 327 10.84 5.73 10.20
C ALA A 327 12.23 6.25 9.82
N PRO A 328 12.91 5.64 8.83
CA PRO A 328 14.22 6.08 8.39
C PRO A 328 14.13 7.38 7.57
N THR A 329 15.08 8.29 7.82
CA THR A 329 15.19 9.57 7.10
C THR A 329 16.40 9.66 6.18
N ASN A 330 17.39 8.78 6.35
CA ASN A 330 18.61 8.77 5.55
C ASN A 330 18.49 7.84 4.37
N ILE A 331 18.97 8.29 3.20
CA ILE A 331 18.91 7.55 1.95
C ILE A 331 20.02 6.50 1.91
N CYS A 332 19.71 5.31 2.36
CA CYS A 332 20.60 4.16 2.38
C CYS A 332 19.81 2.85 2.39
N TRP A 333 20.49 1.75 2.12
CA TRP A 333 19.90 0.41 2.16
C TRP A 333 20.81 -0.57 2.91
N GLY A 334 20.25 -1.68 3.37
CA GLY A 334 21.04 -2.71 4.06
C GLY A 334 20.27 -4.00 4.32
N ASP A 335 21.06 -5.07 4.56
CA ASP A 335 20.55 -6.38 4.90
C ASP A 335 20.14 -6.46 6.37
N ARG A 336 18.90 -6.89 6.64
CA ARG A 336 18.37 -7.13 7.99
C ARG A 336 18.50 -5.92 8.95
N ASN A 337 18.78 -4.75 8.41
CA ASN A 337 19.01 -3.52 9.13
C ASN A 337 17.74 -2.68 9.19
N ARG A 338 17.16 -2.44 10.38
CA ARG A 338 15.94 -1.65 10.55
C ARG A 338 16.18 -0.13 10.56
N SER A 339 17.42 0.32 10.56
CA SER A 339 17.76 1.76 10.57
C SER A 339 17.86 2.38 9.17
N VAL A 340 17.72 1.59 8.10
CA VAL A 340 17.89 2.03 6.71
C VAL A 340 16.55 2.28 6.01
N LEU A 341 16.58 3.09 4.95
CA LEU A 341 15.40 3.44 4.16
C LEU A 341 14.87 2.26 3.32
N VAL A 342 15.77 1.56 2.62
CA VAL A 342 15.43 0.33 1.90
C VAL A 342 16.07 -0.85 2.60
N ARG A 343 15.23 -1.71 3.15
CA ARG A 343 15.66 -2.90 3.88
C ARG A 343 15.55 -4.13 2.99
N VAL A 344 16.56 -4.98 3.05
CA VAL A 344 16.49 -6.35 2.56
C VAL A 344 16.16 -7.23 3.76
N PRO A 345 14.92 -7.77 3.87
CA PRO A 345 14.56 -8.65 4.97
C PRO A 345 15.44 -9.91 5.02
N LEU A 346 15.43 -10.60 6.16
CA LEU A 346 16.10 -11.89 6.30
C LEU A 346 15.61 -12.84 5.21
N GLY A 347 16.53 -13.31 4.37
CA GLY A 347 16.23 -14.31 3.37
C GLY A 347 15.93 -15.66 4.02
N TRP A 348 15.11 -16.46 3.37
CA TRP A 348 14.76 -17.82 3.81
C TRP A 348 15.85 -18.82 3.42
N ALA A 349 17.11 -18.49 3.70
CA ALA A 349 18.29 -19.25 3.32
C ALA A 349 18.85 -20.10 4.49
N ALA A 350 17.96 -20.66 5.32
CA ALA A 350 18.37 -21.54 6.40
C ALA A 350 19.03 -22.81 5.84
N LYS A 351 20.14 -23.21 6.44
CA LYS A 351 20.89 -24.43 6.02
C LYS A 351 20.27 -25.71 6.56
N SER A 352 19.47 -25.62 7.60
CA SER A 352 18.82 -26.75 8.26
C SER A 352 17.31 -26.76 7.96
N ASP A 353 16.72 -27.95 7.95
CA ASP A 353 15.27 -28.10 7.86
C ASP A 353 14.62 -27.77 9.21
N MET A 354 14.18 -26.51 9.32
CA MET A 354 13.55 -26.02 10.55
C MET A 354 12.22 -26.72 10.82
N CYS A 355 11.49 -27.14 9.77
CA CYS A 355 10.22 -27.85 9.93
C CYS A 355 10.44 -29.20 10.61
N GLN A 356 11.39 -29.98 10.10
CA GLN A 356 11.71 -31.28 10.68
C GLN A 356 12.27 -31.17 12.11
N ILE A 357 13.08 -30.11 12.38
CA ILE A 357 13.60 -29.88 13.74
C ILE A 357 12.46 -29.57 14.72
N ALA A 358 11.52 -28.71 14.33
CA ALA A 358 10.38 -28.35 15.18
C ALA A 358 9.32 -29.46 15.29
N ASN A 359 9.21 -30.29 14.25
CA ASN A 359 8.22 -31.36 14.14
C ASN A 359 8.93 -32.68 13.78
N PRO A 360 9.43 -33.42 14.78
CA PRO A 360 10.29 -34.60 14.54
C PRO A 360 9.65 -35.75 13.76
N LEU A 361 8.33 -35.74 13.59
CA LEU A 361 7.61 -36.76 12.80
C LEU A 361 7.52 -36.41 11.30
N GLU A 362 7.90 -35.17 10.93
CA GLU A 362 7.87 -34.73 9.53
C GLU A 362 9.08 -35.24 8.76
N GLY A 363 8.88 -35.52 7.47
CA GLY A 363 9.96 -35.79 6.53
C GLY A 363 10.72 -34.51 6.13
N VAL A 364 11.81 -34.69 5.35
CA VAL A 364 12.57 -33.55 4.83
C VAL A 364 11.70 -32.69 3.91
N SER A 365 11.68 -31.39 4.16
CA SER A 365 10.95 -30.41 3.36
C SER A 365 11.70 -30.09 2.07
N ASN A 366 11.00 -30.10 0.94
CA ASN A 366 11.52 -29.68 -0.37
C ASN A 366 10.95 -28.34 -0.83
N TYR A 367 10.52 -27.47 0.11
CA TYR A 367 9.91 -26.18 -0.23
C TYR A 367 10.98 -25.17 -0.69
N ASP A 368 10.80 -24.61 -1.90
CA ASP A 368 11.68 -23.56 -2.43
C ASP A 368 11.40 -22.24 -1.73
N THR A 369 12.26 -21.87 -0.80
CA THR A 369 12.16 -20.63 -0.02
C THR A 369 12.71 -19.40 -0.75
N THR A 370 13.43 -19.55 -1.86
CA THR A 370 14.03 -18.44 -2.62
C THR A 370 12.98 -17.52 -3.22
N GLN A 371 11.78 -18.05 -3.48
CA GLN A 371 10.64 -17.29 -4.01
C GLN A 371 10.10 -16.24 -3.03
N LYS A 372 10.53 -16.24 -1.76
CA LYS A 372 10.03 -15.32 -0.72
C LYS A 372 10.81 -14.00 -0.59
N GLN A 373 11.98 -13.86 -1.21
CA GLN A 373 12.82 -12.68 -1.05
C GLN A 373 12.18 -11.43 -1.67
N THR A 374 12.18 -10.34 -0.91
CA THR A 374 11.74 -9.00 -1.32
C THR A 374 12.78 -7.95 -0.93
N VAL A 375 12.57 -6.70 -1.37
CA VAL A 375 13.17 -5.48 -0.80
C VAL A 375 12.04 -4.57 -0.33
N GLU A 376 12.25 -3.84 0.74
CA GLU A 376 11.24 -3.08 1.47
C GLU A 376 11.57 -1.58 1.48
N MET A 377 10.69 -0.74 0.94
CA MET A 377 10.73 0.72 1.12
C MET A 377 9.94 1.09 2.37
N ARG A 378 10.59 1.80 3.32
CA ARG A 378 10.07 2.01 4.66
C ARG A 378 9.56 3.41 4.96
N SER A 379 9.78 4.39 4.06
CA SER A 379 9.32 5.76 4.27
C SER A 379 7.81 5.97 4.09
N PRO A 380 7.10 5.30 3.17
CA PRO A 380 5.68 5.58 2.93
C PRO A 380 4.81 5.33 4.17
N ASP A 381 3.64 5.98 4.18
CA ASP A 381 2.66 5.87 5.24
C ASP A 381 1.21 5.81 4.71
N GLY A 382 0.25 5.67 5.61
CA GLY A 382 -1.15 5.49 5.26
C GLY A 382 -1.83 6.69 4.58
N SER A 383 -1.16 7.85 4.47
CA SER A 383 -1.66 9.00 3.71
C SER A 383 -1.48 8.88 2.20
N ALA A 384 -0.69 7.89 1.75
CA ALA A 384 -0.33 7.70 0.36
C ALA A 384 -1.56 7.50 -0.56
N ASP A 385 -1.47 8.04 -1.78
CA ASP A 385 -2.22 7.48 -2.89
C ASP A 385 -1.55 6.17 -3.30
N ILE A 386 -2.18 5.05 -3.00
CA ILE A 386 -1.58 3.73 -3.10
C ILE A 386 -1.15 3.40 -4.54
N TYR A 387 -1.99 3.72 -5.54
CA TYR A 387 -1.65 3.46 -6.94
C TYR A 387 -0.48 4.32 -7.41
N GLN A 388 -0.47 5.62 -7.05
CA GLN A 388 0.63 6.53 -7.41
C GLN A 388 1.93 6.13 -6.70
N LEU A 389 1.86 5.71 -5.44
CA LEU A 389 3.02 5.23 -4.69
C LEU A 389 3.65 4.01 -5.36
N ILE A 390 2.85 2.97 -5.63
CA ILE A 390 3.36 1.75 -6.25
C ILE A 390 3.85 2.02 -7.68
N ALA A 391 3.18 2.91 -8.45
CA ALA A 391 3.66 3.37 -9.74
C ALA A 391 5.01 4.08 -9.64
N GLY A 392 5.16 4.98 -8.67
CA GLY A 392 6.42 5.68 -8.40
C GLY A 392 7.56 4.73 -8.04
N LEU A 393 7.28 3.69 -7.25
CA LEU A 393 8.25 2.65 -6.91
C LEU A 393 8.63 1.79 -8.14
N ALA A 394 7.67 1.45 -8.99
CA ALA A 394 7.95 0.74 -10.25
C ALA A 394 8.84 1.59 -11.18
N VAL A 395 8.55 2.91 -11.28
CA VAL A 395 9.41 3.87 -12.00
C VAL A 395 10.81 3.92 -11.40
N ALA A 396 10.92 4.01 -10.08
CA ALA A 396 12.22 4.06 -9.41
C ALA A 396 13.03 2.78 -9.66
N CYS A 397 12.41 1.61 -9.52
CA CYS A 397 13.08 0.34 -9.84
C CYS A 397 13.51 0.29 -11.31
N ARG A 398 12.64 0.65 -12.27
CA ARG A 398 12.99 0.73 -13.70
C ARG A 398 14.18 1.66 -13.94
N TYR A 399 14.18 2.84 -13.32
CA TYR A 399 15.24 3.83 -13.45
C TYR A 399 16.61 3.25 -13.13
N GLY A 400 16.70 2.37 -12.12
CA GLY A 400 17.92 1.67 -11.78
C GLY A 400 18.47 0.75 -12.88
N PHE A 401 17.62 0.22 -13.76
CA PHE A 401 18.06 -0.55 -14.93
C PHE A 401 18.52 0.35 -16.10
N GLU A 402 18.14 1.60 -16.08
CA GLU A 402 18.53 2.59 -17.09
C GLU A 402 19.83 3.34 -16.72
N LEU A 403 20.35 3.14 -15.52
CA LEU A 403 21.60 3.74 -15.04
C LEU A 403 22.81 2.86 -15.38
N ASP A 404 23.82 3.44 -16.04
CA ASP A 404 25.09 2.76 -16.36
C ASP A 404 25.86 2.34 -15.10
N ASN A 405 25.77 3.15 -14.03
CA ASN A 405 26.51 2.98 -12.78
C ASN A 405 25.62 2.48 -11.60
N ALA A 406 24.51 1.79 -11.90
CA ALA A 406 23.55 1.36 -10.86
C ALA A 406 24.22 0.55 -9.73
N LEU A 407 25.11 -0.38 -10.06
CA LEU A 407 25.77 -1.23 -9.05
C LEU A 407 26.74 -0.44 -8.16
N GLU A 408 27.39 0.61 -8.67
CA GLU A 408 28.22 1.51 -7.89
C GLU A 408 27.37 2.35 -6.91
N ILE A 409 26.19 2.82 -7.36
CA ILE A 409 25.24 3.53 -6.49
C ILE A 409 24.77 2.62 -5.37
N ALA A 410 24.39 1.38 -5.70
CA ALA A 410 24.00 0.40 -4.69
C ALA A 410 25.11 0.17 -3.66
N GLU A 411 26.35 0.02 -4.10
CA GLU A 411 27.50 -0.16 -3.18
C GLU A 411 27.73 1.04 -2.28
N LYS A 412 27.72 2.26 -2.83
CA LYS A 412 27.94 3.51 -2.07
C LYS A 412 26.89 3.75 -0.99
N THR A 413 25.63 3.35 -1.26
CA THR A 413 24.50 3.56 -0.36
C THR A 413 24.23 2.40 0.58
N TYR A 414 25.02 1.34 0.49
CA TYR A 414 24.94 0.19 1.39
C TYR A 414 25.43 0.49 2.80
N VAL A 415 24.68 0.05 3.80
CA VAL A 415 24.99 0.22 5.22
C VAL A 415 24.74 -1.07 5.99
N ASN A 416 25.80 -1.62 6.58
CA ASN A 416 25.78 -2.85 7.36
C ASN A 416 25.81 -2.64 8.89
N VAL A 417 25.67 -1.38 9.34
CA VAL A 417 25.71 -1.01 10.76
C VAL A 417 24.45 -0.22 11.13
N ASN A 418 24.12 -0.18 12.42
CA ASN A 418 23.05 0.70 12.89
C ASN A 418 23.55 2.16 12.87
N ILE A 419 23.06 2.95 11.91
CA ILE A 419 23.47 4.34 11.68
C ILE A 419 23.13 5.29 12.84
N HIS A 420 22.24 4.89 13.75
CA HIS A 420 21.84 5.71 14.89
C HIS A 420 22.75 5.53 16.13
N GLN A 421 23.72 4.61 16.09
CA GLN A 421 24.71 4.47 17.14
C GLN A 421 25.76 5.57 17.01
N LYS A 422 26.19 6.14 18.15
CA LYS A 422 27.15 7.28 18.20
C LYS A 422 28.46 7.01 17.46
N GLU A 423 28.92 5.77 17.49
CA GLU A 423 30.16 5.32 16.83
C GLU A 423 30.05 5.36 15.28
N ASN A 424 28.85 5.41 14.73
CA ASN A 424 28.58 5.45 13.29
C ASN A 424 28.21 6.86 12.79
N ALA A 425 28.43 7.91 13.58
CA ALA A 425 28.02 9.28 13.24
C ALA A 425 28.67 9.81 11.94
N GLU A 426 29.93 9.43 11.64
CA GLU A 426 30.56 9.81 10.35
C GLU A 426 29.82 9.22 9.15
N LYS A 427 29.41 7.95 9.23
CA LYS A 427 28.62 7.29 8.17
C LYS A 427 27.26 7.97 8.03
N LEU A 428 26.57 8.24 9.14
CA LEU A 428 25.29 8.94 9.15
C LEU A 428 25.38 10.30 8.44
N ASN A 429 26.39 11.11 8.80
CA ASN A 429 26.60 12.45 8.24
C ASN A 429 26.96 12.44 6.74
N SER A 430 27.45 11.31 6.21
CA SER A 430 27.78 11.17 4.79
C SER A 430 26.57 10.82 3.90
N LEU A 431 25.43 10.45 4.50
CA LEU A 431 24.23 10.04 3.79
C LEU A 431 23.34 11.24 3.47
N ALA A 432 22.75 11.26 2.28
CA ALA A 432 21.69 12.19 1.95
C ALA A 432 20.42 11.88 2.78
N CYS A 433 19.58 12.89 2.96
CA CYS A 433 18.32 12.77 3.70
C CYS A 433 17.11 12.91 2.78
N LEU A 434 16.00 12.32 3.21
CA LEU A 434 14.68 12.57 2.65
C LEU A 434 14.25 14.03 2.90
N PRO A 435 13.34 14.60 2.07
CA PRO A 435 12.70 15.86 2.40
C PRO A 435 12.01 15.81 3.77
N ASP A 436 11.84 16.97 4.38
CA ASP A 436 11.29 17.12 5.74
C ASP A 436 9.95 17.87 5.77
N SER A 437 9.36 18.12 4.61
CA SER A 437 8.06 18.76 4.43
C SER A 437 7.42 18.38 3.08
N CYS A 438 6.12 18.56 2.96
CA CYS A 438 5.41 18.40 1.69
C CYS A 438 5.95 19.33 0.61
N GLU A 439 6.26 20.58 0.96
CA GLU A 439 6.86 21.53 0.01
C GLU A 439 8.23 21.06 -0.49
N ALA A 440 9.10 20.59 0.41
CA ALA A 440 10.42 20.08 0.01
C ALA A 440 10.30 18.82 -0.86
N SER A 441 9.33 17.97 -0.56
CA SER A 441 9.00 16.79 -1.37
C SER A 441 8.54 17.16 -2.78
N ALA A 442 7.71 18.22 -2.89
CA ALA A 442 7.28 18.77 -4.18
C ALA A 442 8.46 19.30 -5.01
N ASP A 443 9.41 19.99 -4.37
CA ASP A 443 10.61 20.50 -5.04
C ASP A 443 11.48 19.35 -5.58
N CYS A 444 11.62 18.25 -4.82
CA CYS A 444 12.32 17.05 -5.29
C CYS A 444 11.61 16.41 -6.49
N LEU A 445 10.29 16.27 -6.43
CA LEU A 445 9.52 15.73 -7.55
C LEU A 445 9.65 16.59 -8.80
N GLU A 446 9.59 17.92 -8.68
CA GLU A 446 9.76 18.84 -9.79
C GLU A 446 11.13 18.70 -10.45
N GLN A 447 12.20 18.58 -9.66
CA GLN A 447 13.56 18.39 -10.16
C GLN A 447 13.76 17.05 -10.88
N GLN A 448 13.09 16.00 -10.44
CA GLN A 448 13.24 14.63 -10.94
C GLN A 448 12.09 14.19 -11.86
N ARG A 449 11.15 15.10 -12.21
CA ARG A 449 9.92 14.77 -12.96
C ARG A 449 10.14 13.99 -14.24
N ALA A 450 11.25 14.26 -14.94
CA ALA A 450 11.60 13.59 -16.20
C ALA A 450 11.69 12.05 -16.06
N ALA A 451 12.11 11.53 -14.90
CA ALA A 451 12.15 10.10 -14.65
C ALA A 451 10.74 9.48 -14.56
N PHE A 452 9.79 10.22 -13.98
CA PHE A 452 8.41 9.79 -13.79
C PHE A 452 7.56 9.98 -15.05
N GLU A 453 7.81 11.01 -15.83
CA GLU A 453 7.13 11.28 -17.11
C GLU A 453 7.65 10.40 -18.27
N LYS A 454 8.88 9.87 -18.14
CA LYS A 454 9.48 8.99 -19.15
C LYS A 454 8.59 7.78 -19.40
N HIS A 455 8.52 7.34 -20.67
CA HIS A 455 7.61 6.29 -21.16
C HIS A 455 6.11 6.62 -20.97
N ASN A 456 5.76 7.90 -20.84
CA ASN A 456 4.40 8.38 -20.63
C ASN A 456 3.72 7.76 -19.41
N VAL A 457 4.47 7.50 -18.32
CA VAL A 457 3.92 6.88 -17.10
C VAL A 457 3.06 7.88 -16.35
N PHE A 458 3.65 8.92 -15.78
CA PHE A 458 2.89 10.01 -15.19
C PHE A 458 2.69 11.12 -16.24
N SER A 459 1.47 11.60 -16.38
CA SER A 459 1.25 12.77 -17.26
C SER A 459 1.80 14.04 -16.60
N PRO A 460 2.28 15.03 -17.40
CA PRO A 460 2.72 16.32 -16.86
C PRO A 460 1.66 16.99 -15.98
N ALA A 461 0.40 16.98 -16.39
CA ALA A 461 -0.71 17.55 -15.62
C ALA A 461 -0.90 16.88 -14.25
N MET A 462 -0.70 15.56 -14.16
CA MET A 462 -0.76 14.82 -12.92
C MET A 462 0.39 15.21 -11.97
N ILE A 463 1.62 15.29 -12.49
CA ILE A 463 2.79 15.74 -11.71
C ILE A 463 2.59 17.19 -11.23
N ASP A 464 2.13 18.10 -12.09
CA ASP A 464 1.83 19.49 -11.73
C ASP A 464 0.74 19.55 -10.63
N GLY A 465 -0.29 18.73 -10.73
CA GLY A 465 -1.36 18.62 -9.73
C GLY A 465 -0.85 18.16 -8.37
N ILE A 466 0.03 17.16 -8.34
CA ILE A 466 0.67 16.65 -7.11
C ILE A 466 1.55 17.73 -6.48
N ILE A 467 2.42 18.37 -7.26
CA ILE A 467 3.30 19.46 -6.81
C ILE A 467 2.47 20.61 -6.23
N LYS A 468 1.43 21.04 -6.95
CA LYS A 468 0.53 22.11 -6.49
C LYS A 468 -0.14 21.76 -5.15
N ARG A 469 -0.65 20.54 -5.00
CA ARG A 469 -1.26 20.06 -3.77
C ARG A 469 -0.26 20.08 -2.60
N LEU A 470 0.92 19.52 -2.78
CA LEU A 470 1.95 19.46 -1.73
C LEU A 470 2.42 20.85 -1.31
N ARG A 471 2.63 21.78 -2.25
CA ARG A 471 2.99 23.16 -1.95
C ARG A 471 1.87 23.94 -1.26
N SER A 472 0.61 23.55 -1.46
CA SER A 472 -0.52 24.25 -0.83
C SER A 472 -0.59 24.08 0.69
N TYR A 473 0.17 23.13 1.26
CA TYR A 473 0.23 22.96 2.71
C TYR A 473 1.03 24.05 3.41
N GLY A 474 2.00 24.69 2.74
CA GLY A 474 2.83 25.75 3.33
C GLY A 474 3.59 25.27 4.58
N ASP A 475 4.12 24.03 4.54
CA ASP A 475 4.56 23.31 5.74
C ASP A 475 6.10 23.28 5.93
N ARG A 476 6.84 24.08 5.15
CA ARG A 476 8.32 24.05 5.13
C ARG A 476 8.94 24.28 6.52
N THR A 477 8.34 25.14 7.33
CA THR A 477 8.82 25.44 8.70
C THR A 477 7.95 24.81 9.79
N LEU A 478 6.84 24.19 9.42
CA LEU A 478 5.79 23.74 10.34
C LEU A 478 6.33 22.84 11.48
N ARG A 479 7.26 21.93 11.16
CA ARG A 479 7.87 21.06 12.17
C ARG A 479 8.68 21.84 13.21
N ALA A 480 9.40 22.87 12.79
CA ALA A 480 10.15 23.74 13.68
C ALA A 480 9.19 24.65 14.48
N ASP A 481 8.16 25.17 13.85
CA ASP A 481 7.18 26.09 14.45
C ASP A 481 6.33 25.39 15.54
N ILE A 482 5.88 24.17 15.29
CA ILE A 482 5.17 23.35 16.29
C ILE A 482 6.14 22.92 17.39
N GLY A 483 7.40 22.60 17.04
CA GLY A 483 8.41 22.14 17.99
C GLY A 483 7.92 20.96 18.84
N GLY A 484 7.98 21.10 20.17
CA GLY A 484 7.44 20.14 21.12
C GLY A 484 6.04 20.46 21.62
N ASN A 485 5.32 21.42 21.02
CA ASN A 485 3.99 21.84 21.45
C ASN A 485 2.95 20.76 21.13
N GLN A 486 2.54 20.03 22.15
CA GLN A 486 1.63 18.90 22.03
C GLN A 486 0.21 19.31 21.59
N GLU A 487 -0.27 20.48 22.01
CA GLU A 487 -1.59 20.99 21.64
C GLU A 487 -1.66 21.33 20.13
N GLU A 488 -0.64 22.04 19.63
CA GLU A 488 -0.56 22.35 18.19
C GLU A 488 -0.38 21.08 17.34
N MET A 489 0.37 20.10 17.85
CA MET A 489 0.50 18.79 17.18
C MET A 489 -0.85 18.08 17.10
N LEU A 490 -1.64 18.06 18.17
CA LEU A 490 -2.97 17.45 18.16
C LEU A 490 -3.92 18.16 17.20
N LYS A 491 -3.90 19.50 17.14
CA LYS A 491 -4.69 20.27 16.16
C LYS A 491 -4.33 19.90 14.73
N LEU A 492 -3.04 19.75 14.42
CA LEU A 492 -2.57 19.30 13.11
C LEU A 492 -3.07 17.90 12.80
N VAL A 493 -2.91 16.96 13.72
CA VAL A 493 -3.33 15.57 13.57
C VAL A 493 -4.82 15.48 13.32
N HIS A 494 -5.66 16.20 14.08
CA HIS A 494 -7.11 16.20 13.87
C HIS A 494 -7.52 16.59 12.45
N ARG A 495 -6.80 17.52 11.83
CA ARG A 495 -7.06 17.93 10.43
C ARG A 495 -6.87 16.79 9.43
N TYR A 496 -5.90 15.90 9.68
CA TYR A 496 -5.51 14.80 8.78
C TYR A 496 -5.81 13.41 9.36
N PHE A 497 -6.59 13.32 10.42
CA PHE A 497 -6.82 12.09 11.18
C PHE A 497 -7.40 10.97 10.30
N HIS A 498 -8.31 11.29 9.40
CA HIS A 498 -8.93 10.35 8.47
C HIS A 498 -8.35 10.42 7.05
N CYS A 499 -7.06 10.73 6.92
CA CYS A 499 -6.37 10.78 5.62
C CYS A 499 -6.31 9.41 4.93
N GLY A 500 -6.22 9.42 3.60
CA GLY A 500 -5.94 8.27 2.73
C GLY A 500 -7.08 7.33 2.43
#